data_ceba9141a4b300026220ca3efb499fa1
#
_entry.id   ceba9141a4b300026220ca3efb499fa1
#
_cell.length_a   1.000
_cell.length_b   1.000
_cell.length_c   1.000
_cell.angle_alpha   90.00
_cell.angle_beta   90.00
_cell.angle_gamma   90.00
#
_symmetry.space_group_name_H-M   'P 1'
#
loop_
_entity.id
_entity.type
_entity.pdbx_description
1 polymer ?
#
loop_
_entity_poly.entity_id
_entity_poly.type
_entity_poly.pdbx_seq_one_letter_code
_entity_poly.pdbx_strand_id
1 'polypeptide(L)'
;MPLFDVRSPSEYANGHAPRAISLPLFSDGERAEIGTVYKQQSPAKAVRLGLKYAGLRMANLVAEVDARVKRDASPVEVYCWRGGQRSGSVAWLLGTAGYQVNRWEGGYKAYRGRVLESWGAERPYVVLAGLTGSGKTEVLRAMLELGAPVLDLEGLANHKGSAFGQIGELPQPTNEQFENDGAVRLAELDGQPRIWIEDESRSIGRIWLQQSFFAHKKSAPVVLLERSLDERIERLVAAYGQASREELAETFVRISKRLGDQNAREAVDHVQQGNLADAARIALHYYDRTYAESVAARTETITARLDGTGKSDAEVASELISLP
;
A
#
# COMPACT_ATOMS: atom_id res chain seq x y z
N MET A 1 -21.02 8.96 -2.72
CA MET A 1 -21.02 10.28 -3.42
C MET A 1 -19.76 10.37 -4.27
N PRO A 2 -19.84 10.89 -5.51
CA PRO A 2 -18.66 11.14 -6.35
C PRO A 2 -17.76 12.19 -5.69
N LEU A 3 -16.48 11.89 -5.60
CA LEU A 3 -15.47 12.74 -4.97
C LEU A 3 -14.45 13.18 -6.02
N PHE A 4 -14.24 14.48 -6.16
CA PHE A 4 -13.33 15.07 -7.14
C PHE A 4 -12.14 15.75 -6.47
N ASP A 5 -10.95 15.37 -6.87
CA ASP A 5 -9.71 16.05 -6.51
C ASP A 5 -9.38 17.09 -7.57
N VAL A 6 -9.45 18.35 -7.20
CA VAL A 6 -9.16 19.47 -8.12
C VAL A 6 -7.72 19.99 -8.02
N ARG A 7 -6.84 19.22 -7.41
CA ARG A 7 -5.40 19.48 -7.40
C ARG A 7 -4.81 19.20 -8.79
N SER A 8 -3.53 19.52 -8.97
CA SER A 8 -2.85 19.22 -10.23
C SER A 8 -2.61 17.72 -10.41
N PRO A 9 -2.35 17.24 -11.64
CA PRO A 9 -2.12 15.83 -11.91
C PRO A 9 -1.01 15.20 -11.06
N SER A 10 0.11 15.89 -10.85
CA SER A 10 1.20 15.39 -10.02
C SER A 10 0.85 15.35 -8.52
N GLU A 11 0.07 16.33 -8.03
CA GLU A 11 -0.45 16.30 -6.65
C GLU A 11 -1.37 15.08 -6.45
N TYR A 12 -2.21 14.76 -7.44
CA TYR A 12 -3.08 13.59 -7.42
C TYR A 12 -2.28 12.27 -7.49
N ALA A 13 -1.34 12.18 -8.42
CA ALA A 13 -0.52 10.97 -8.61
C ALA A 13 0.36 10.65 -7.39
N ASN A 14 0.81 11.67 -6.65
CA ASN A 14 1.57 11.47 -5.42
C ASN A 14 0.73 10.84 -4.30
N GLY A 15 -0.57 11.14 -4.26
CA GLY A 15 -1.51 10.54 -3.32
C GLY A 15 -2.83 11.32 -3.32
N HIS A 16 -3.93 10.61 -3.25
CA HIS A 16 -5.29 11.15 -3.26
C HIS A 16 -6.17 10.37 -2.28
N ALA A 17 -7.31 10.91 -1.92
CA ALA A 17 -8.29 10.19 -1.12
C ALA A 17 -8.83 8.99 -1.93
N PRO A 18 -8.96 7.80 -1.34
CA PRO A 18 -9.48 6.63 -2.04
C PRO A 18 -10.79 6.91 -2.75
N ARG A 19 -10.92 6.40 -3.97
CA ARG A 19 -12.05 6.62 -4.90
C ARG A 19 -12.20 8.07 -5.40
N ALA A 20 -11.31 8.99 -5.09
CA ALA A 20 -11.34 10.32 -5.67
C ALA A 20 -11.04 10.27 -7.17
N ILE A 21 -11.75 11.08 -7.93
CA ILE A 21 -11.58 11.23 -9.38
C ILE A 21 -10.75 12.49 -9.62
N SER A 22 -9.68 12.37 -10.39
CA SER A 22 -8.88 13.54 -10.78
C SER A 22 -9.69 14.48 -11.68
N LEU A 23 -9.84 15.73 -11.25
CA LEU A 23 -10.51 16.82 -11.99
C LEU A 23 -9.65 18.09 -11.87
N PRO A 24 -8.46 18.14 -12.46
CA PRO A 24 -7.48 19.18 -12.19
C PRO A 24 -7.94 20.56 -12.69
N LEU A 25 -8.05 21.53 -11.77
CA LEU A 25 -8.30 22.92 -12.15
C LEU A 25 -7.12 23.51 -12.94
N PHE A 26 -5.90 23.07 -12.63
CA PHE A 26 -4.66 23.52 -13.27
C PHE A 26 -3.80 22.34 -13.66
N SER A 27 -3.07 22.44 -14.77
CA SER A 27 -1.94 21.55 -15.07
C SER A 27 -0.81 21.77 -14.05
N ASP A 28 0.17 20.87 -14.04
CA ASP A 28 1.33 20.99 -13.14
C ASP A 28 2.15 22.26 -13.43
N GLY A 29 2.32 22.62 -14.70
CA GLY A 29 3.01 23.83 -15.12
C GLY A 29 2.29 25.10 -14.65
N GLU A 30 1.00 25.21 -14.90
CA GLU A 30 0.17 26.34 -14.45
C GLU A 30 0.15 26.45 -12.92
N ARG A 31 0.03 25.31 -12.23
CA ARG A 31 0.07 25.26 -10.77
C ARG A 31 1.43 25.75 -10.23
N ALA A 32 2.53 25.39 -10.87
CA ALA A 32 3.88 25.82 -10.50
C ALA A 32 4.05 27.34 -10.74
N GLU A 33 3.61 27.83 -11.89
CA GLU A 33 3.67 29.27 -12.23
C GLU A 33 2.84 30.11 -11.26
N ILE A 34 1.58 29.74 -11.00
CA ILE A 34 0.73 30.41 -10.00
C ILE A 34 1.41 30.44 -8.63
N GLY A 35 2.03 29.30 -8.23
CA GLY A 35 2.74 29.20 -6.96
C GLY A 35 3.96 30.12 -6.88
N THR A 36 4.68 30.29 -7.98
CA THR A 36 5.83 31.20 -8.08
C THR A 36 5.38 32.66 -7.99
N VAL A 37 4.34 33.03 -8.75
CA VAL A 37 3.77 34.39 -8.71
C VAL A 37 3.24 34.72 -7.31
N TYR A 38 2.60 33.75 -6.64
CA TYR A 38 2.12 33.93 -5.28
C TYR A 38 3.25 34.27 -4.29
N LYS A 39 4.38 33.52 -4.39
CA LYS A 39 5.51 33.71 -3.46
C LYS A 39 6.39 34.90 -3.79
N GLN A 40 6.63 35.16 -5.07
CA GLN A 40 7.64 36.13 -5.52
C GLN A 40 7.05 37.51 -5.88
N GLN A 41 5.75 37.60 -6.14
CA GLN A 41 5.11 38.85 -6.54
C GLN A 41 4.02 39.25 -5.57
N SER A 42 2.77 38.71 -5.76
CA SER A 42 1.68 38.96 -4.83
C SER A 42 0.56 37.93 -4.95
N PRO A 43 -0.22 37.69 -3.86
CA PRO A 43 -1.42 36.86 -3.91
C PRO A 43 -2.43 37.33 -4.97
N ALA A 44 -2.63 38.68 -5.10
CA ALA A 44 -3.58 39.24 -6.06
C ALA A 44 -3.21 38.92 -7.52
N LYS A 45 -1.92 39.00 -7.87
CA LYS A 45 -1.45 38.65 -9.22
C LYS A 45 -1.62 37.14 -9.47
N ALA A 46 -1.31 36.31 -8.48
CA ALA A 46 -1.50 34.84 -8.59
C ALA A 46 -2.96 34.47 -8.83
N VAL A 47 -3.90 35.14 -8.13
CA VAL A 47 -5.34 34.92 -8.34
C VAL A 47 -5.75 35.30 -9.77
N ARG A 48 -5.29 36.47 -10.28
CA ARG A 48 -5.60 36.91 -11.66
C ARG A 48 -5.07 35.92 -12.70
N LEU A 49 -3.86 35.41 -12.50
CA LEU A 49 -3.27 34.38 -13.35
C LEU A 49 -4.08 33.08 -13.29
N GLY A 50 -4.46 32.64 -12.09
CA GLY A 50 -5.31 31.46 -11.89
C GLY A 50 -6.67 31.59 -12.57
N LEU A 51 -7.31 32.78 -12.50
CA LEU A 51 -8.57 33.04 -13.19
C LEU A 51 -8.43 32.98 -14.73
N LYS A 52 -7.29 33.43 -15.27
CA LYS A 52 -7.01 33.32 -16.71
C LYS A 52 -6.98 31.85 -17.14
N TYR A 53 -6.29 30.99 -16.40
CA TYR A 53 -6.20 29.57 -16.72
C TYR A 53 -7.52 28.82 -16.47
N ALA A 54 -8.18 29.07 -15.33
CA ALA A 54 -9.44 28.43 -15.00
C ALA A 54 -10.55 28.78 -15.99
N GLY A 55 -10.63 30.05 -16.45
CA GLY A 55 -11.64 30.50 -17.43
C GLY A 55 -11.61 29.69 -18.72
N LEU A 56 -10.44 29.29 -19.20
CA LEU A 56 -10.28 28.47 -20.41
C LEU A 56 -10.80 27.03 -20.25
N ARG A 57 -11.01 26.57 -19.02
CA ARG A 57 -11.35 25.18 -18.70
C ARG A 57 -12.75 24.99 -18.14
N MET A 58 -13.46 26.08 -17.83
CA MET A 58 -14.74 26.01 -17.11
C MET A 58 -15.74 25.04 -17.79
N ALA A 59 -15.93 25.19 -19.10
CA ALA A 59 -16.85 24.34 -19.85
C ALA A 59 -16.42 22.85 -19.83
N ASN A 60 -15.11 22.59 -19.98
CA ASN A 60 -14.56 21.24 -19.98
C ASN A 60 -14.71 20.58 -18.60
N LEU A 61 -14.47 21.31 -17.51
CA LEU A 61 -14.64 20.79 -16.16
C LEU A 61 -16.09 20.35 -15.89
N VAL A 62 -17.07 21.14 -16.35
CA VAL A 62 -18.48 20.75 -16.25
C VAL A 62 -18.77 19.52 -17.09
N ALA A 63 -18.31 19.48 -18.36
CA ALA A 63 -18.51 18.34 -19.24
C ALA A 63 -17.87 17.04 -18.70
N GLU A 64 -16.71 17.15 -18.05
CA GLU A 64 -16.06 16.00 -17.40
C GLU A 64 -16.86 15.45 -16.21
N VAL A 65 -17.53 16.32 -15.47
CA VAL A 65 -18.42 15.89 -14.38
C VAL A 65 -19.73 15.32 -14.96
N ASP A 66 -20.34 15.98 -15.97
CA ASP A 66 -21.54 15.50 -16.64
C ASP A 66 -21.36 14.07 -17.22
N ALA A 67 -20.17 13.75 -17.71
CA ALA A 67 -19.84 12.42 -18.24
C ALA A 67 -19.79 11.32 -17.17
N ARG A 68 -19.64 11.67 -15.89
CA ARG A 68 -19.45 10.73 -14.77
C ARG A 68 -20.61 10.69 -13.79
N VAL A 69 -21.38 11.78 -13.69
CA VAL A 69 -22.38 11.96 -12.65
C VAL A 69 -23.66 12.54 -13.24
N LYS A 70 -24.79 11.88 -12.96
CA LYS A 70 -26.12 12.46 -13.26
C LYS A 70 -26.40 13.59 -12.27
N ARG A 71 -26.86 14.76 -12.77
CA ARG A 71 -27.08 15.98 -11.95
C ARG A 71 -28.03 15.77 -10.77
N ASP A 72 -29.01 14.89 -10.93
CA ASP A 72 -30.05 14.63 -9.92
C ASP A 72 -29.71 13.47 -8.97
N ALA A 73 -28.56 12.81 -9.14
CA ALA A 73 -28.30 11.54 -8.47
C ALA A 73 -27.84 11.68 -7.01
N SER A 74 -27.00 12.65 -6.69
CA SER A 74 -26.49 12.93 -5.34
C SER A 74 -25.59 14.15 -5.35
N PRO A 75 -25.32 14.78 -4.18
CA PRO A 75 -24.28 15.79 -4.07
C PRO A 75 -22.94 15.23 -4.54
N VAL A 76 -22.15 16.07 -5.19
CA VAL A 76 -20.74 15.80 -5.50
C VAL A 76 -19.86 16.41 -4.43
N GLU A 77 -18.74 15.78 -4.14
CA GLU A 77 -17.75 16.31 -3.22
C GLU A 77 -16.53 16.81 -3.98
N VAL A 78 -15.95 17.91 -3.54
CA VAL A 78 -14.73 18.46 -4.13
C VAL A 78 -13.72 18.84 -3.05
N TYR A 79 -12.45 18.60 -3.32
CA TYR A 79 -11.37 19.08 -2.47
C TYR A 79 -10.18 19.58 -3.26
N CYS A 80 -9.41 20.47 -2.65
CA CYS A 80 -8.04 20.80 -3.04
C CYS A 80 -7.12 20.64 -1.82
N TRP A 81 -5.88 21.13 -1.87
CA TRP A 81 -4.92 20.92 -0.79
C TRP A 81 -5.42 21.40 0.60
N ARG A 82 -6.03 22.61 0.68
CA ARG A 82 -6.51 23.19 1.95
C ARG A 82 -8.00 23.53 1.97
N GLY A 83 -8.79 23.06 1.01
CA GLY A 83 -10.19 23.44 0.92
C GLY A 83 -10.42 24.93 0.59
N GLY A 84 -9.42 25.60 0.01
CA GLY A 84 -9.44 27.04 -0.28
C GLY A 84 -9.97 27.39 -1.68
N GLN A 85 -9.32 28.36 -2.34
CA GLN A 85 -9.78 28.96 -3.60
C GLN A 85 -9.98 27.94 -4.73
N ARG A 86 -9.07 27.00 -4.94
CA ARG A 86 -9.19 26.00 -6.03
C ARG A 86 -10.50 25.22 -5.94
N SER A 87 -10.76 24.55 -4.83
CA SER A 87 -12.01 23.81 -4.63
C SER A 87 -13.22 24.72 -4.50
N GLY A 88 -13.05 25.94 -3.96
CA GLY A 88 -14.13 26.93 -3.92
C GLY A 88 -14.59 27.38 -5.31
N SER A 89 -13.67 27.64 -6.23
CA SER A 89 -13.99 28.03 -7.62
C SER A 89 -14.68 26.89 -8.38
N VAL A 90 -14.21 25.65 -8.22
CA VAL A 90 -14.85 24.50 -8.85
C VAL A 90 -16.23 24.22 -8.24
N ALA A 91 -16.38 24.32 -6.92
CA ALA A 91 -17.67 24.17 -6.26
C ALA A 91 -18.70 25.22 -6.74
N TRP A 92 -18.27 26.49 -6.88
CA TRP A 92 -19.10 27.54 -7.46
C TRP A 92 -19.50 27.23 -8.91
N LEU A 93 -18.55 26.84 -9.73
CA LEU A 93 -18.78 26.47 -11.13
C LEU A 93 -19.81 25.34 -11.27
N LEU A 94 -19.59 24.24 -10.55
CA LEU A 94 -20.49 23.09 -10.57
C LEU A 94 -21.87 23.42 -10.00
N GLY A 95 -21.92 24.24 -8.93
CA GLY A 95 -23.18 24.77 -8.38
C GLY A 95 -23.95 25.59 -9.41
N THR A 96 -23.28 26.45 -10.19
CA THR A 96 -23.86 27.22 -11.28
C THR A 96 -24.38 26.30 -12.42
N ALA A 97 -23.70 25.18 -12.65
CA ALA A 97 -24.13 24.14 -13.60
C ALA A 97 -25.26 23.23 -13.09
N GLY A 98 -25.78 23.48 -11.88
CA GLY A 98 -26.93 22.76 -11.31
C GLY A 98 -26.60 21.57 -10.42
N TYR A 99 -25.34 21.37 -10.04
CA TYR A 99 -24.96 20.33 -9.06
C TYR A 99 -25.10 20.81 -7.64
N GLN A 100 -25.46 19.91 -6.72
CA GLN A 100 -25.24 20.10 -5.28
C GLN A 100 -23.80 19.74 -4.98
N VAL A 101 -23.04 20.65 -4.35
CA VAL A 101 -21.60 20.49 -4.16
C VAL A 101 -21.21 20.66 -2.70
N ASN A 102 -20.60 19.63 -2.13
CA ASN A 102 -19.99 19.67 -0.81
C ASN A 102 -18.47 19.87 -0.96
N ARG A 103 -17.93 20.85 -0.26
CA ARG A 103 -16.48 21.10 -0.25
C ARG A 103 -15.87 20.57 1.04
N TRP A 104 -14.77 19.83 0.94
CA TRP A 104 -14.05 19.35 2.11
C TRP A 104 -13.41 20.52 2.87
N GLU A 105 -13.80 20.68 4.12
CA GLU A 105 -13.16 21.60 5.05
C GLU A 105 -11.71 21.19 5.33
N GLY A 106 -10.77 22.15 5.28
CA GLY A 106 -9.35 21.87 5.43
C GLY A 106 -8.72 21.06 4.27
N GLY A 107 -9.56 20.55 3.35
CA GLY A 107 -9.17 19.83 2.15
C GLY A 107 -8.33 18.58 2.40
N TYR A 108 -7.51 18.23 1.42
CA TYR A 108 -6.66 17.05 1.48
C TYR A 108 -5.65 17.09 2.63
N LYS A 109 -5.17 18.28 3.02
CA LYS A 109 -4.26 18.40 4.17
C LYS A 109 -4.90 17.92 5.48
N ALA A 110 -6.15 18.27 5.73
CA ALA A 110 -6.87 17.81 6.92
C ALA A 110 -7.15 16.30 6.85
N TYR A 111 -7.53 15.81 5.67
CA TYR A 111 -7.67 14.36 5.44
C TYR A 111 -6.36 13.63 5.76
N ARG A 112 -5.22 14.08 5.23
CA ARG A 112 -3.90 13.49 5.53
C ARG A 112 -3.55 13.50 7.02
N GLY A 113 -3.93 14.55 7.74
CA GLY A 113 -3.78 14.58 9.19
C GLY A 113 -4.46 13.38 9.86
N ARG A 114 -5.74 13.16 9.53
CA ARG A 114 -6.50 12.01 10.06
C ARG A 114 -5.93 10.65 9.63
N VAL A 115 -5.45 10.53 8.39
CA VAL A 115 -4.77 9.32 7.91
C VAL A 115 -3.55 9.00 8.78
N LEU A 116 -2.68 9.98 9.02
CA LEU A 116 -1.48 9.80 9.82
C LEU A 116 -1.80 9.48 11.29
N GLU A 117 -2.82 10.10 11.85
CA GLU A 117 -3.33 9.81 13.19
C GLU A 117 -3.87 8.37 13.28
N SER A 118 -4.62 7.92 12.27
CA SER A 118 -5.15 6.55 12.22
C SER A 118 -4.05 5.48 12.22
N TRP A 119 -2.96 5.70 11.47
CA TRP A 119 -1.81 4.79 11.50
C TRP A 119 -1.07 4.79 12.84
N GLY A 120 -1.09 5.89 13.57
CA GLY A 120 -0.49 6.01 14.90
C GLY A 120 -1.33 5.45 16.04
N ALA A 121 -2.61 5.17 15.82
CA ALA A 121 -3.52 4.68 16.85
C ALA A 121 -3.20 3.24 17.26
N GLU A 122 -3.31 2.97 18.56
CA GLU A 122 -3.14 1.64 19.11
C GLU A 122 -4.30 0.72 18.72
N ARG A 123 -3.98 -0.50 18.31
CA ARG A 123 -4.95 -1.54 17.94
C ARG A 123 -4.45 -2.91 18.39
N PRO A 124 -5.35 -3.88 18.63
CA PRO A 124 -4.99 -5.21 19.12
C PRO A 124 -4.41 -6.08 17.99
N TYR A 125 -3.21 -5.72 17.51
CA TYR A 125 -2.53 -6.47 16.47
C TYR A 125 -2.04 -7.83 16.99
N VAL A 126 -2.13 -8.84 16.10
CA VAL A 126 -1.44 -10.12 16.23
C VAL A 126 -0.62 -10.32 14.95
N VAL A 127 0.66 -10.52 15.11
CA VAL A 127 1.60 -10.67 13.98
C VAL A 127 1.69 -12.14 13.59
N LEU A 128 1.35 -12.45 12.34
CA LEU A 128 1.64 -13.75 11.74
C LEU A 128 3.07 -13.72 11.20
N ALA A 129 3.95 -14.43 11.89
CA ALA A 129 5.35 -14.60 11.56
C ALA A 129 5.61 -15.99 10.97
N GLY A 130 6.72 -16.16 10.28
CA GLY A 130 7.13 -17.45 9.70
C GLY A 130 8.22 -17.25 8.65
N LEU A 131 9.03 -18.26 8.45
CA LEU A 131 10.12 -18.25 7.47
C LEU A 131 9.63 -17.91 6.06
N THR A 132 10.52 -17.45 5.19
CA THR A 132 10.20 -17.21 3.78
C THR A 132 9.63 -18.48 3.13
N GLY A 133 8.54 -18.33 2.39
CA GLY A 133 7.82 -19.46 1.75
C GLY A 133 6.88 -20.24 2.67
N SER A 134 6.71 -19.85 3.95
CA SER A 134 5.74 -20.54 4.84
C SER A 134 4.27 -20.30 4.49
N GLY A 135 3.96 -19.39 3.56
CA GLY A 135 2.59 -19.14 3.10
C GLY A 135 1.82 -18.13 3.95
N LYS A 136 2.50 -17.25 4.68
CA LYS A 136 1.82 -16.21 5.51
C LYS A 136 0.78 -15.41 4.75
N THR A 137 1.13 -14.93 3.57
CA THR A 137 0.27 -14.09 2.74
C THR A 137 -0.97 -14.86 2.27
N GLU A 138 -0.80 -16.10 1.82
CA GLU A 138 -1.89 -16.98 1.38
C GLU A 138 -2.80 -17.33 2.56
N VAL A 139 -2.22 -17.61 3.72
CA VAL A 139 -2.98 -17.88 4.96
C VAL A 139 -3.78 -16.64 5.40
N LEU A 140 -3.18 -15.44 5.39
CA LEU A 140 -3.89 -14.21 5.73
C LEU A 140 -5.01 -13.90 4.74
N ARG A 141 -4.83 -14.20 3.45
CA ARG A 141 -5.90 -14.10 2.44
C ARG A 141 -7.03 -15.09 2.72
N ALA A 142 -6.71 -16.34 3.05
CA ALA A 142 -7.70 -17.32 3.47
C ALA A 142 -8.45 -16.86 4.75
N MET A 143 -7.75 -16.24 5.70
CA MET A 143 -8.39 -15.66 6.88
C MET A 143 -9.36 -14.52 6.51
N LEU A 144 -9.00 -13.66 5.55
CA LEU A 144 -9.89 -12.61 5.01
C LEU A 144 -11.15 -13.21 4.38
N GLU A 145 -11.01 -14.27 3.59
CA GLU A 145 -12.14 -14.99 2.98
C GLU A 145 -13.08 -15.59 4.04
N LEU A 146 -12.52 -16.02 5.17
CA LEU A 146 -13.28 -16.50 6.34
C LEU A 146 -13.83 -15.36 7.20
N GLY A 147 -13.65 -14.10 6.82
CA GLY A 147 -14.17 -12.93 7.52
C GLY A 147 -13.33 -12.45 8.73
N ALA A 148 -12.12 -12.96 8.90
CA ALA A 148 -11.24 -12.51 9.97
C ALA A 148 -10.72 -11.08 9.73
N PRO A 149 -10.51 -10.30 10.80
CA PRO A 149 -9.94 -8.96 10.72
C PRO A 149 -8.44 -9.04 10.36
N VAL A 150 -8.10 -8.73 9.11
CA VAL A 150 -6.71 -8.74 8.60
C VAL A 150 -6.37 -7.39 7.98
N LEU A 151 -5.19 -6.87 8.30
CA LEU A 151 -4.55 -5.77 7.59
C LEU A 151 -3.43 -6.34 6.71
N ASP A 152 -3.69 -6.50 5.42
CA ASP A 152 -2.76 -7.01 4.41
C ASP A 152 -1.80 -5.89 3.97
N LEU A 153 -0.62 -5.83 4.59
CA LEU A 153 0.39 -4.81 4.29
C LEU A 153 1.08 -5.07 2.95
N GLU A 154 1.33 -6.32 2.61
CA GLU A 154 1.95 -6.71 1.33
C GLU A 154 1.01 -6.39 0.15
N GLY A 155 -0.28 -6.71 0.28
CA GLY A 155 -1.29 -6.38 -0.71
C GLY A 155 -1.44 -4.87 -0.91
N LEU A 156 -1.51 -4.09 0.17
CA LEU A 156 -1.52 -2.62 0.09
C LEU A 156 -0.27 -2.03 -0.57
N ALA A 157 0.88 -2.68 -0.39
CA ALA A 157 2.16 -2.25 -0.97
C ALA A 157 2.39 -2.75 -2.40
N ASN A 158 1.56 -3.66 -2.94
CA ASN A 158 1.84 -4.40 -4.17
C ASN A 158 3.25 -5.03 -4.14
N HIS A 159 3.58 -5.73 -3.04
CA HIS A 159 4.93 -6.25 -2.84
C HIS A 159 4.98 -7.36 -1.78
N LYS A 160 5.54 -8.51 -2.09
CA LYS A 160 5.64 -9.70 -1.23
C LYS A 160 6.80 -9.65 -0.20
N GLY A 161 7.13 -8.50 0.35
CA GLY A 161 8.11 -8.33 1.43
C GLY A 161 9.59 -8.63 1.10
N SER A 162 9.88 -9.63 0.30
CA SER A 162 11.25 -10.09 -0.01
C SER A 162 11.93 -9.29 -1.13
N ALA A 163 13.22 -9.56 -1.41
CA ALA A 163 13.90 -8.98 -2.57
C ALA A 163 13.26 -9.36 -3.92
N PHE A 164 12.53 -10.46 -3.96
CA PHE A 164 11.74 -10.93 -5.11
C PHE A 164 10.31 -10.39 -5.12
N GLY A 165 9.93 -9.65 -4.09
CA GLY A 165 8.55 -9.29 -3.79
C GLY A 165 7.84 -8.44 -4.84
N GLN A 166 8.57 -7.78 -5.75
CA GLN A 166 7.97 -7.01 -6.85
C GLN A 166 7.61 -7.89 -8.06
N ILE A 167 8.18 -9.09 -8.15
CA ILE A 167 7.97 -9.99 -9.30
C ILE A 167 6.50 -10.43 -9.37
N GLY A 168 5.87 -10.18 -10.51
CA GLY A 168 4.46 -10.50 -10.75
C GLY A 168 3.45 -9.56 -10.07
N GLU A 169 3.91 -8.50 -9.40
CA GLU A 169 3.05 -7.53 -8.74
C GLU A 169 2.87 -6.25 -9.58
N LEU A 170 1.77 -5.54 -9.33
CA LEU A 170 1.56 -4.20 -9.88
C LEU A 170 2.63 -3.24 -9.35
N PRO A 171 2.88 -2.10 -10.03
CA PRO A 171 3.77 -1.08 -9.48
C PRO A 171 3.38 -0.67 -8.06
N GLN A 172 4.37 -0.56 -7.18
CA GLN A 172 4.11 -0.10 -5.83
C GLN A 172 3.50 1.32 -5.82
N PRO A 173 2.52 1.59 -4.97
CA PRO A 173 2.00 2.94 -4.77
C PRO A 173 3.10 3.87 -4.24
N THR A 174 2.82 5.16 -4.17
CA THR A 174 3.61 6.07 -3.34
C THR A 174 3.38 5.76 -1.86
N ASN A 175 4.29 6.19 -0.98
CA ASN A 175 4.10 6.04 0.47
C ASN A 175 2.82 6.72 0.95
N GLU A 176 2.52 7.88 0.37
CA GLU A 176 1.31 8.66 0.70
C GLU A 176 0.03 7.92 0.28
N GLN A 177 0.01 7.28 -0.90
CA GLN A 177 -1.14 6.50 -1.34
C GLN A 177 -1.32 5.22 -0.51
N PHE A 178 -0.23 4.50 -0.24
CA PHE A 178 -0.26 3.34 0.67
C PHE A 178 -0.89 3.70 2.03
N GLU A 179 -0.49 4.83 2.61
CA GLU A 179 -1.06 5.28 3.88
C GLU A 179 -2.54 5.67 3.75
N ASN A 180 -2.94 6.30 2.64
CA ASN A 180 -4.33 6.65 2.39
C ASN A 180 -5.23 5.41 2.29
N ASP A 181 -4.80 4.40 1.52
CA ASP A 181 -5.57 3.17 1.30
C ASP A 181 -5.62 2.33 2.58
N GLY A 182 -4.49 2.24 3.27
CA GLY A 182 -4.41 1.53 4.55
C GLY A 182 -5.26 2.17 5.65
N ALA A 183 -5.39 3.50 5.68
CA ALA A 183 -6.25 4.18 6.65
C ALA A 183 -7.73 3.84 6.47
N VAL A 184 -8.19 3.60 5.23
CA VAL A 184 -9.57 3.12 4.99
C VAL A 184 -9.72 1.72 5.58
N ARG A 185 -8.76 0.83 5.34
CA ARG A 185 -8.80 -0.52 5.89
C ARG A 185 -8.73 -0.52 7.42
N LEU A 186 -7.88 0.32 8.01
CA LEU A 186 -7.80 0.48 9.46
C LEU A 186 -9.14 0.95 10.07
N ALA A 187 -9.85 1.87 9.40
CA ALA A 187 -11.17 2.32 9.86
C ALA A 187 -12.23 1.20 9.81
N GLU A 188 -12.16 0.30 8.82
CA GLU A 188 -13.02 -0.90 8.75
C GLU A 188 -12.71 -1.90 9.87
N LEU A 189 -11.49 -1.90 10.37
CA LEU A 189 -11.00 -2.78 11.43
C LEU A 189 -11.15 -2.19 12.84
N ASP A 190 -11.59 -0.95 12.97
CA ASP A 190 -11.77 -0.30 14.28
C ASP A 190 -12.81 -1.07 15.12
N GLY A 191 -12.49 -1.26 16.40
CA GLY A 191 -13.36 -1.99 17.35
C GLY A 191 -13.23 -3.53 17.27
N GLN A 192 -12.45 -4.07 16.37
CA GLN A 192 -12.18 -5.51 16.35
C GLN A 192 -11.33 -5.93 17.54
N PRO A 193 -11.61 -7.08 18.18
CA PRO A 193 -10.87 -7.55 19.35
C PRO A 193 -9.45 -8.05 19.01
N ARG A 194 -9.20 -8.33 17.75
CA ARG A 194 -7.92 -8.83 17.22
C ARG A 194 -7.81 -8.43 15.75
N ILE A 195 -6.62 -7.99 15.32
CA ILE A 195 -6.31 -7.67 13.92
C ILE A 195 -5.03 -8.39 13.52
N TRP A 196 -5.12 -9.28 12.55
CA TRP A 196 -3.97 -10.01 12.02
C TRP A 196 -3.19 -9.15 11.03
N ILE A 197 -1.85 -9.21 11.12
CA ILE A 197 -0.94 -8.50 10.21
C ILE A 197 0.29 -9.36 9.91
N GLU A 198 0.97 -9.09 8.78
CA GLU A 198 2.23 -9.75 8.43
C GLU A 198 3.40 -9.25 9.29
N ASP A 199 4.38 -10.15 9.47
CA ASP A 199 5.67 -9.83 10.09
C ASP A 199 6.61 -9.13 9.10
N GLU A 200 6.19 -7.97 8.61
CA GLU A 200 7.01 -7.19 7.70
C GLU A 200 8.03 -6.30 8.43
N SER A 201 9.14 -6.03 7.74
CA SER A 201 10.13 -5.06 8.20
C SER A 201 9.56 -3.64 8.14
N ARG A 202 10.31 -2.64 8.61
CA ARG A 202 9.90 -1.25 8.50
C ARG A 202 9.74 -0.77 7.05
N SER A 203 10.38 -1.46 6.11
CA SER A 203 10.24 -1.17 4.67
C SER A 203 9.71 -2.40 3.92
N ILE A 204 8.70 -2.20 3.08
CA ILE A 204 8.13 -3.18 2.16
C ILE A 204 8.44 -2.69 0.75
N GLY A 205 9.50 -3.23 0.14
CA GLY A 205 10.06 -2.63 -1.06
C GLY A 205 10.48 -1.18 -0.83
N ARG A 206 9.83 -0.23 -1.53
CA ARG A 206 10.08 1.22 -1.35
C ARG A 206 9.12 1.90 -0.38
N ILE A 207 8.11 1.19 0.14
CA ILE A 207 7.18 1.73 1.13
C ILE A 207 7.83 1.71 2.52
N TRP A 208 7.65 2.80 3.26
CA TRP A 208 8.12 2.93 4.63
C TRP A 208 6.95 3.04 5.59
N LEU A 209 6.83 2.09 6.50
CA LEU A 209 5.83 2.13 7.56
C LEU A 209 6.12 3.26 8.55
N GLN A 210 5.08 3.95 9.01
CA GLN A 210 5.22 4.96 10.05
C GLN A 210 5.91 4.40 11.29
N GLN A 211 6.75 5.22 11.93
CA GLN A 211 7.54 4.80 13.08
C GLN A 211 6.66 4.34 14.26
N SER A 212 5.57 5.05 14.55
CA SER A 212 4.63 4.70 15.61
C SER A 212 3.93 3.37 15.35
N PHE A 213 3.41 3.18 14.13
CA PHE A 213 2.79 1.91 13.71
C PHE A 213 3.79 0.75 13.81
N PHE A 214 5.00 0.93 13.30
CA PHE A 214 6.02 -0.11 13.33
C PHE A 214 6.45 -0.48 14.76
N ALA A 215 6.60 0.51 15.64
CA ALA A 215 6.91 0.28 17.04
C ALA A 215 5.80 -0.52 17.73
N HIS A 216 4.55 -0.16 17.50
CA HIS A 216 3.38 -0.85 18.02
C HIS A 216 3.29 -2.30 17.50
N LYS A 217 3.42 -2.50 16.17
CA LYS A 217 3.49 -3.84 15.57
C LYS A 217 4.60 -4.70 16.20
N LYS A 218 5.77 -4.11 16.48
CA LYS A 218 6.91 -4.85 17.04
C LYS A 218 6.67 -5.36 18.47
N SER A 219 5.82 -4.69 19.24
CA SER A 219 5.44 -5.11 20.60
C SER A 219 4.22 -6.04 20.64
N ALA A 220 3.57 -6.27 19.51
CA ALA A 220 2.38 -7.10 19.43
C ALA A 220 2.69 -8.60 19.62
N PRO A 221 1.72 -9.38 20.12
CA PRO A 221 1.81 -10.84 20.16
C PRO A 221 2.13 -11.43 18.77
N VAL A 222 2.97 -12.46 18.75
CA VAL A 222 3.42 -13.13 17.53
C VAL A 222 2.94 -14.58 17.53
N VAL A 223 2.32 -15.00 16.44
CA VAL A 223 2.07 -16.42 16.15
C VAL A 223 3.02 -16.84 15.03
N LEU A 224 3.81 -17.88 15.29
CA LEU A 224 4.82 -18.38 14.36
C LEU A 224 4.24 -19.53 13.54
N LEU A 225 4.11 -19.34 12.23
CA LEU A 225 3.75 -20.39 11.28
C LEU A 225 5.03 -21.12 10.82
N GLU A 226 5.06 -22.42 11.06
CA GLU A 226 6.15 -23.31 10.67
C GLU A 226 5.69 -24.21 9.51
N ARG A 227 6.57 -24.47 8.55
CA ARG A 227 6.39 -25.44 7.46
C ARG A 227 7.72 -26.08 7.10
N SER A 228 7.67 -27.31 6.60
CA SER A 228 8.85 -28.04 6.14
C SER A 228 9.59 -27.27 5.04
N LEU A 229 10.90 -27.49 4.93
CA LEU A 229 11.72 -26.83 3.90
C LEU A 229 11.23 -27.17 2.48
N ASP A 230 10.84 -28.41 2.25
CA ASP A 230 10.43 -28.88 0.93
C ASP A 230 9.10 -28.22 0.51
N GLU A 231 8.11 -28.14 1.39
CA GLU A 231 6.87 -27.39 1.10
C GLU A 231 7.11 -25.91 0.83
N ARG A 232 8.04 -25.30 1.56
CA ARG A 232 8.39 -23.89 1.36
C ARG A 232 9.02 -23.67 -0.01
N ILE A 233 9.87 -24.60 -0.48
CA ILE A 233 10.44 -24.60 -1.82
C ILE A 233 9.34 -24.75 -2.87
N GLU A 234 8.44 -25.73 -2.72
CA GLU A 234 7.32 -25.94 -3.63
C GLU A 234 6.44 -24.68 -3.77
N ARG A 235 6.12 -24.03 -2.65
CA ARG A 235 5.34 -22.77 -2.64
C ARG A 235 6.07 -21.65 -3.35
N LEU A 236 7.37 -21.49 -3.16
CA LEU A 236 8.17 -20.49 -3.86
C LEU A 236 8.23 -20.77 -5.37
N VAL A 237 8.42 -22.03 -5.76
CA VAL A 237 8.38 -22.43 -7.17
C VAL A 237 7.01 -22.15 -7.78
N ALA A 238 5.92 -22.42 -7.08
CA ALA A 238 4.57 -22.08 -7.54
C ALA A 238 4.36 -20.55 -7.66
N ALA A 239 4.82 -19.79 -6.69
CA ALA A 239 4.64 -18.33 -6.64
C ALA A 239 5.45 -17.57 -7.72
N TYR A 240 6.61 -18.07 -8.08
CA TYR A 240 7.55 -17.40 -8.99
C TYR A 240 7.79 -18.17 -10.31
N GLY A 241 7.20 -19.34 -10.48
CA GLY A 241 7.42 -20.21 -11.64
C GLY A 241 6.94 -19.63 -12.98
N GLN A 242 6.07 -18.63 -12.96
CA GLN A 242 5.61 -17.90 -14.15
C GLN A 242 6.44 -16.63 -14.45
N ALA A 243 7.37 -16.26 -13.56
CA ALA A 243 8.25 -15.12 -13.78
C ALA A 243 9.26 -15.41 -14.89
N SER A 244 9.76 -14.37 -15.56
CA SER A 244 10.82 -14.56 -16.54
C SER A 244 12.11 -14.98 -15.85
N ARG A 245 12.91 -15.83 -16.52
CA ARG A 245 14.20 -16.26 -15.99
C ARG A 245 15.15 -15.09 -15.81
N GLU A 246 15.05 -14.10 -16.69
CA GLU A 246 15.81 -12.87 -16.66
C GLU A 246 15.54 -12.09 -15.38
N GLU A 247 14.27 -11.87 -15.03
CA GLU A 247 13.85 -11.15 -13.81
C GLU A 247 14.34 -11.85 -12.53
N LEU A 248 14.21 -13.19 -12.50
CA LEU A 248 14.70 -13.99 -11.38
C LEU A 248 16.23 -13.90 -11.25
N ALA A 249 16.95 -14.07 -12.36
CA ALA A 249 18.40 -13.99 -12.39
C ALA A 249 18.91 -12.60 -11.97
N GLU A 250 18.34 -11.50 -12.50
CA GLU A 250 18.67 -10.14 -12.11
C GLU A 250 18.46 -9.91 -10.60
N THR A 251 17.42 -10.52 -10.03
CA THR A 251 17.16 -10.39 -8.60
C THR A 251 18.23 -11.10 -7.77
N PHE A 252 18.69 -12.29 -8.17
CA PHE A 252 19.81 -12.96 -7.51
C PHE A 252 21.11 -12.16 -7.61
N VAL A 253 21.39 -11.56 -8.77
CA VAL A 253 22.55 -10.65 -8.95
C VAL A 253 22.42 -9.45 -8.00
N ARG A 254 21.24 -8.83 -7.90
CA ARG A 254 21.01 -7.67 -7.02
C ARG A 254 21.26 -7.97 -5.54
N ILE A 255 21.01 -9.19 -5.08
CA ILE A 255 21.23 -9.60 -3.69
C ILE A 255 22.55 -10.32 -3.46
N SER A 256 23.46 -10.40 -4.45
CA SER A 256 24.72 -11.15 -4.39
C SER A 256 25.58 -10.80 -3.17
N LYS A 257 25.66 -9.52 -2.80
CA LYS A 257 26.39 -9.07 -1.60
C LYS A 257 25.85 -9.70 -0.30
N ARG A 258 24.56 -10.04 -0.24
CA ARG A 258 23.90 -10.64 0.92
C ARG A 258 24.00 -12.16 0.88
N LEU A 259 23.80 -12.74 -0.29
CA LEU A 259 23.78 -14.17 -0.54
C LEU A 259 25.21 -14.79 -0.58
N GLY A 260 26.21 -13.96 -0.95
CA GLY A 260 27.56 -14.36 -1.34
C GLY A 260 27.64 -14.59 -2.84
N ASP A 261 28.75 -14.13 -3.46
CA ASP A 261 28.88 -14.12 -4.92
C ASP A 261 28.85 -15.51 -5.56
N GLN A 262 29.34 -16.54 -4.84
CA GLN A 262 29.31 -17.92 -5.31
C GLN A 262 27.87 -18.45 -5.34
N ASN A 263 27.14 -18.32 -4.24
CA ASN A 263 25.75 -18.75 -4.13
C ASN A 263 24.85 -18.01 -5.13
N ALA A 264 25.11 -16.71 -5.35
CA ALA A 264 24.34 -15.93 -6.31
C ALA A 264 24.56 -16.42 -7.75
N ARG A 265 25.79 -16.75 -8.14
CA ARG A 265 26.09 -17.34 -9.46
C ARG A 265 25.42 -18.70 -9.63
N GLU A 266 25.57 -19.57 -8.65
CA GLU A 266 24.95 -20.91 -8.66
C GLU A 266 23.42 -20.82 -8.78
N ALA A 267 22.78 -19.93 -8.03
CA ALA A 267 21.35 -19.69 -8.12
C ALA A 267 20.93 -19.17 -9.51
N VAL A 268 21.70 -18.27 -10.13
CA VAL A 268 21.48 -17.79 -11.50
C VAL A 268 21.58 -18.94 -12.50
N ASP A 269 22.59 -19.79 -12.38
CA ASP A 269 22.77 -20.96 -13.25
C ASP A 269 21.57 -21.92 -13.14
N HIS A 270 21.08 -22.19 -11.93
CA HIS A 270 19.88 -22.98 -11.72
C HIS A 270 18.63 -22.34 -12.35
N VAL A 271 18.45 -21.03 -12.21
CA VAL A 271 17.33 -20.30 -12.84
C VAL A 271 17.39 -20.45 -14.37
N GLN A 272 18.56 -20.27 -14.97
CA GLN A 272 18.75 -20.37 -16.42
C GLN A 272 18.47 -21.79 -16.95
N GLN A 273 18.81 -22.82 -16.16
CA GLN A 273 18.52 -24.21 -16.47
C GLN A 273 17.05 -24.61 -16.20
N GLY A 274 16.28 -23.75 -15.52
CA GLY A 274 14.88 -24.07 -15.11
C GLY A 274 14.78 -24.83 -13.81
N ASN A 275 15.86 -25.03 -13.07
CA ASN A 275 15.93 -25.72 -11.79
C ASN A 275 15.54 -24.77 -10.64
N LEU A 276 14.30 -24.26 -10.65
CA LEU A 276 13.85 -23.24 -9.70
C LEU A 276 13.85 -23.71 -8.24
N ALA A 277 13.67 -25.01 -8.01
CA ALA A 277 13.72 -25.56 -6.65
C ALA A 277 15.11 -25.43 -6.01
N ASP A 278 16.18 -25.67 -6.77
CA ASP A 278 17.55 -25.54 -6.27
C ASP A 278 17.91 -24.06 -6.07
N ALA A 279 17.51 -23.18 -6.99
CA ALA A 279 17.66 -21.74 -6.81
C ALA A 279 16.93 -21.25 -5.53
N ALA A 280 15.69 -21.72 -5.29
CA ALA A 280 14.93 -21.40 -4.08
C ALA A 280 15.62 -21.92 -2.82
N ARG A 281 16.17 -23.14 -2.84
CA ARG A 281 16.92 -23.73 -1.71
C ARG A 281 18.13 -22.87 -1.32
N ILE A 282 18.88 -22.36 -2.30
CA ILE A 282 20.00 -21.44 -2.07
C ILE A 282 19.53 -20.15 -1.41
N ALA A 283 18.44 -19.55 -1.92
CA ALA A 283 17.87 -18.34 -1.35
C ALA A 283 17.39 -18.55 0.09
N LEU A 284 16.67 -19.65 0.36
CA LEU A 284 16.12 -19.97 1.68
C LEU A 284 17.21 -20.16 2.73
N HIS A 285 18.36 -20.77 2.38
CA HIS A 285 19.47 -20.94 3.31
C HIS A 285 19.96 -19.58 3.87
N TYR A 286 20.00 -18.58 3.03
CA TYR A 286 20.36 -17.21 3.46
C TYR A 286 19.24 -16.57 4.30
N TYR A 287 17.99 -16.61 3.82
CA TYR A 287 16.87 -15.99 4.49
C TYR A 287 16.60 -16.59 5.88
N ASP A 288 16.70 -17.92 6.00
CA ASP A 288 16.45 -18.63 7.25
C ASP A 288 17.45 -18.22 8.34
N ARG A 289 18.74 -18.07 7.99
CA ARG A 289 19.75 -17.59 8.93
C ARG A 289 19.44 -16.19 9.43
N THR A 290 19.08 -15.27 8.54
CA THR A 290 18.74 -13.88 8.90
C THR A 290 17.45 -13.82 9.74
N TYR A 291 16.47 -14.68 9.41
CA TYR A 291 15.22 -14.71 10.13
C TYR A 291 15.34 -15.34 11.51
N ALA A 292 16.17 -16.37 11.67
CA ALA A 292 16.43 -16.98 12.97
C ALA A 292 16.94 -15.99 14.01
N GLU A 293 17.81 -15.06 13.61
CA GLU A 293 18.28 -13.96 14.47
C GLU A 293 17.12 -13.03 14.88
N SER A 294 16.22 -12.71 13.97
CA SER A 294 15.04 -11.88 14.22
C SER A 294 14.05 -12.55 15.17
N VAL A 295 13.81 -13.85 15.00
CA VAL A 295 12.93 -14.65 15.88
C VAL A 295 13.53 -14.77 17.27
N ALA A 296 14.82 -15.04 17.37
CA ALA A 296 15.52 -15.13 18.66
C ALA A 296 15.43 -13.82 19.47
N ALA A 297 15.48 -12.67 18.79
CA ALA A 297 15.35 -11.37 19.43
C ALA A 297 13.93 -11.04 19.91
N ARG A 298 12.92 -11.86 19.57
CA ARG A 298 11.49 -11.62 19.89
C ARG A 298 10.82 -12.78 20.63
N THR A 299 11.62 -13.66 21.26
CA THR A 299 11.11 -14.85 21.94
C THR A 299 10.01 -14.55 22.96
N GLU A 300 10.09 -13.40 23.63
CA GLU A 300 9.12 -12.96 24.64
C GLU A 300 7.74 -12.59 24.06
N THR A 301 7.66 -12.22 22.79
CA THR A 301 6.39 -11.87 22.11
C THR A 301 5.73 -13.04 21.40
N ILE A 302 6.42 -14.17 21.24
CA ILE A 302 5.85 -15.37 20.58
C ILE A 302 4.89 -16.05 21.56
N THR A 303 3.61 -15.96 21.26
CA THR A 303 2.52 -16.51 22.08
C THR A 303 2.07 -17.89 21.63
N ALA A 304 2.25 -18.23 20.34
CA ALA A 304 1.91 -19.53 19.81
C ALA A 304 2.80 -19.95 18.64
N ARG A 305 2.90 -21.24 18.40
CA ARG A 305 3.52 -21.85 17.22
C ARG A 305 2.52 -22.78 16.57
N LEU A 306 2.39 -22.71 15.26
CA LEU A 306 1.50 -23.56 14.48
C LEU A 306 2.29 -24.27 13.39
N ASP A 307 2.28 -25.59 13.41
CA ASP A 307 2.78 -26.42 12.31
C ASP A 307 1.72 -26.49 11.20
N GLY A 308 2.02 -25.87 10.08
CA GLY A 308 1.20 -25.91 8.88
C GLY A 308 1.61 -26.97 7.86
N THR A 309 2.64 -27.80 8.18
CA THR A 309 3.11 -28.84 7.27
C THR A 309 1.99 -29.81 6.94
N GLY A 310 1.79 -30.10 5.65
CA GLY A 310 0.72 -30.97 5.16
C GLY A 310 -0.68 -30.38 5.19
N LYS A 311 -0.85 -29.13 5.66
CA LYS A 311 -2.15 -28.46 5.73
C LYS A 311 -2.32 -27.45 4.60
N SER A 312 -3.54 -27.33 4.10
CA SER A 312 -3.95 -26.23 3.21
C SER A 312 -3.94 -24.89 3.95
N ASP A 313 -3.88 -23.77 3.20
CA ASP A 313 -3.92 -22.44 3.78
C ASP A 313 -5.25 -22.16 4.49
N ALA A 314 -6.37 -22.72 4.02
CA ALA A 314 -7.68 -22.62 4.65
C ALA A 314 -7.74 -23.36 5.99
N GLU A 315 -7.13 -24.55 6.11
CA GLU A 315 -7.04 -25.28 7.38
C GLU A 315 -6.19 -24.51 8.39
N VAL A 316 -5.02 -24.01 7.97
CA VAL A 316 -4.16 -23.17 8.82
C VAL A 316 -4.90 -21.88 9.26
N ALA A 317 -5.59 -21.21 8.33
CA ALA A 317 -6.39 -20.02 8.63
C ALA A 317 -7.46 -20.30 9.70
N SER A 318 -8.20 -21.41 9.56
CA SER A 318 -9.24 -21.82 10.50
C SER A 318 -8.68 -22.09 11.90
N GLU A 319 -7.52 -22.76 11.99
CA GLU A 319 -6.83 -23.00 13.25
C GLU A 319 -6.37 -21.68 13.90
N LEU A 320 -5.77 -20.76 13.12
CA LEU A 320 -5.32 -19.45 13.63
C LEU A 320 -6.47 -18.59 14.16
N ILE A 321 -7.61 -18.58 13.46
CA ILE A 321 -8.82 -17.85 13.89
C ILE A 321 -9.34 -18.41 15.23
N SER A 322 -9.18 -19.70 15.44
CA SER A 322 -9.68 -20.41 16.65
C SER A 322 -8.74 -20.24 17.85
N LEU A 323 -7.55 -19.69 17.69
CA LEU A 323 -6.63 -19.42 18.82
C LEU A 323 -7.28 -18.46 19.83
N PRO A 324 -7.08 -18.69 21.13
CA PRO A 324 -7.66 -17.89 22.20
C PRO A 324 -7.21 -16.43 22.22
#